data_488e417d38881a0107a7ab9e1e8d21e9
#
_entry.id   488e417d38881a0107a7ab9e1e8d21e9
#
_cell.length_a   1.000
_cell.length_b   1.000
_cell.length_c   1.000
_cell.angle_alpha   90.00
_cell.angle_beta   90.00
_cell.angle_gamma   90.00
#
_symmetry.space_group_name_H-M   'P 1'
#
loop_
_entity.id
_entity.type
_entity.pdbx_description
1 polymer ?
#
loop_
_entity_poly.entity_id
_entity_poly.type
_entity_poly.pdbx_seq_one_letter_code
_entity_poly.pdbx_strand_id
1 'polypeptide(L)'
;MQNKRFLKLLSCLLCVVLIAATALIATGCNDNKDKAAPTAAADPSIIPSENILGQGATKFFFSVIEADGKETVFEIHTDKKIVGEALLELNLIAGEQGDYGLYVKTVNGITVDFDKDGKYWAFYVGGEYAMSGVDSTEITAGSTYTFKVE
;
A
#
# COMPACT_ATOMS: atom_id res chain seq x y z
N MET A 1 37.62 31.01 47.42
CA MET A 1 37.17 31.12 46.01
C MET A 1 37.30 29.80 45.20
N GLN A 2 37.49 28.65 45.82
CA GLN A 2 37.71 27.37 45.15
C GLN A 2 36.42 26.54 44.91
N ASN A 3 35.36 26.73 45.66
CA ASN A 3 34.16 25.88 45.60
C ASN A 3 33.28 26.02 44.33
N LYS A 4 33.34 27.18 43.68
CA LYS A 4 32.52 27.39 42.44
C LYS A 4 33.09 26.68 41.21
N ARG A 5 34.38 26.39 41.15
CA ARG A 5 35.00 25.67 40.04
C ARG A 5 34.81 24.17 40.20
N PHE A 6 34.80 23.66 41.42
CA PHE A 6 34.52 22.26 41.72
C PHE A 6 33.07 21.88 41.41
N LEU A 7 32.13 22.77 41.71
CA LEU A 7 30.70 22.54 41.45
C LEU A 7 30.38 22.51 39.93
N LYS A 8 31.08 23.35 39.14
CA LYS A 8 30.93 23.34 37.68
C LYS A 8 31.51 22.07 37.02
N LEU A 9 32.64 21.58 37.54
CA LEU A 9 33.25 20.32 37.04
C LEU A 9 32.40 19.09 37.41
N LEU A 10 31.80 19.09 38.60
CA LEU A 10 30.91 17.99 39.03
C LEU A 10 29.63 17.99 38.22
N SER A 11 29.09 19.15 37.85
CA SER A 11 27.91 19.26 36.98
C SER A 11 28.16 18.78 35.55
N CYS A 12 29.34 19.08 34.99
CA CYS A 12 29.73 18.56 33.66
C CYS A 12 29.95 17.04 33.65
N LEU A 13 30.54 16.49 34.71
CA LEU A 13 30.74 15.05 34.85
C LEU A 13 29.41 14.30 34.97
N LEU A 14 28.43 14.88 35.70
CA LEU A 14 27.11 14.27 35.83
C LEU A 14 26.32 14.26 34.50
N CYS A 15 26.46 15.32 33.69
CA CYS A 15 25.84 15.41 32.37
C CYS A 15 26.42 14.37 31.38
N VAL A 16 27.74 14.14 31.44
CA VAL A 16 28.39 13.15 30.54
C VAL A 16 27.99 11.72 30.88
N VAL A 17 27.79 11.39 32.16
CA VAL A 17 27.34 10.06 32.59
C VAL A 17 25.88 9.81 32.22
N LEU A 18 25.01 10.84 32.21
CA LEU A 18 23.61 10.72 31.82
C LEU A 18 23.41 10.52 30.30
N ILE A 19 24.32 11.05 29.48
CA ILE A 19 24.25 10.88 28.01
C ILE A 19 24.74 9.48 27.59
N ALA A 20 25.59 8.83 28.33
CA ALA A 20 26.10 7.49 28.04
C ALA A 20 25.10 6.35 28.36
N ALA A 21 24.03 6.63 29.11
CA ALA A 21 23.06 5.62 29.55
C ALA A 21 21.84 5.45 28.62
N THR A 22 21.71 6.24 27.52
CA THR A 22 20.56 6.17 26.62
C THR A 22 20.83 5.48 25.26
N ALA A 23 21.98 4.85 25.08
CA ALA A 23 22.39 4.23 23.81
C ALA A 23 22.35 2.69 23.77
N LEU A 24 21.54 2.03 24.59
CA LEU A 24 21.46 0.57 24.63
C LEU A 24 20.03 0.04 24.77
N ILE A 25 19.11 0.42 23.86
CA ILE A 25 17.86 -0.36 23.67
C ILE A 25 17.50 -0.31 22.19
N ALA A 26 18.11 -1.14 21.37
CA ALA A 26 17.56 -1.53 20.07
C ALA A 26 18.26 -2.79 19.54
N THR A 27 18.13 -3.90 20.25
CA THR A 27 18.25 -5.24 19.66
C THR A 27 17.32 -6.16 20.44
N GLY A 28 16.13 -6.34 19.91
CA GLY A 28 15.15 -7.28 20.39
C GLY A 28 14.49 -7.93 19.18
N CYS A 29 15.19 -8.89 18.53
CA CYS A 29 14.48 -9.95 17.84
C CYS A 29 13.68 -10.70 18.89
N ASN A 30 12.38 -10.78 18.73
CA ASN A 30 11.57 -11.78 19.40
C ASN A 30 10.57 -12.35 18.41
N ASP A 31 10.83 -13.60 18.04
CA ASP A 31 9.85 -14.49 17.47
C ASP A 31 8.69 -14.64 18.45
N ASN A 32 7.49 -14.28 18.02
CA ASN A 32 6.29 -14.96 18.51
C ASN A 32 5.15 -14.82 17.50
N LYS A 33 4.65 -15.97 17.16
CA LYS A 33 3.44 -16.29 16.42
C LYS A 33 2.19 -15.59 16.97
N ASP A 34 1.25 -15.41 16.04
CA ASP A 34 -0.19 -15.31 16.23
C ASP A 34 -0.75 -13.99 16.77
N LYS A 35 -1.08 -13.08 15.84
CA LYS A 35 -2.45 -12.53 15.78
C LYS A 35 -2.57 -11.63 14.55
N ALA A 36 -3.51 -11.96 13.69
CA ALA A 36 -3.92 -11.09 12.60
C ALA A 36 -4.34 -9.71 13.16
N ALA A 37 -3.58 -8.70 12.78
CA ALA A 37 -3.97 -7.31 12.97
C ALA A 37 -4.27 -6.71 11.58
N PRO A 38 -5.20 -5.74 11.46
CA PRO A 38 -5.64 -5.23 10.17
C PRO A 38 -4.45 -4.67 9.40
N THR A 39 -4.36 -5.06 8.14
CA THR A 39 -3.35 -4.65 7.17
C THR A 39 -3.20 -3.14 7.19
N ALA A 40 -2.04 -2.67 7.66
CA ALA A 40 -1.63 -1.30 7.43
C ALA A 40 -1.54 -1.10 5.92
N ALA A 41 -2.19 -0.05 5.41
CA ALA A 41 -2.02 0.39 4.04
C ALA A 41 -0.51 0.43 3.74
N ALA A 42 -0.09 -0.24 2.65
CA ALA A 42 1.30 -0.23 2.23
C ALA A 42 1.77 1.23 2.09
N ASP A 43 2.88 1.56 2.72
CA ASP A 43 3.48 2.90 2.60
C ASP A 43 3.87 3.10 1.12
N PRO A 44 3.26 4.06 0.40
CA PRO A 44 3.56 4.29 -1.02
C PRO A 44 5.00 4.76 -1.27
N SER A 45 5.80 4.94 -0.23
CA SER A 45 7.19 5.42 -0.36
C SER A 45 8.20 4.35 -0.80
N ILE A 46 7.81 3.06 -0.95
CA ILE A 46 8.72 1.98 -1.37
C ILE A 46 8.05 1.12 -2.46
N ILE A 47 7.64 1.75 -3.57
CA ILE A 47 7.17 0.99 -4.73
C ILE A 47 8.39 0.62 -5.57
N PRO A 48 8.62 -0.69 -5.85
CA PRO A 48 9.69 -1.15 -6.73
C PRO A 48 9.54 -0.53 -8.13
N SER A 49 10.65 -0.21 -8.78
CA SER A 49 10.63 0.45 -10.10
C SER A 49 9.92 -0.37 -11.19
N GLU A 50 9.91 -1.70 -11.07
CA GLU A 50 9.16 -2.61 -11.94
C GLU A 50 7.64 -2.50 -11.78
N ASN A 51 7.17 -1.92 -10.68
CA ASN A 51 5.76 -1.66 -10.42
C ASN A 51 5.34 -0.21 -10.76
N ILE A 52 6.22 0.57 -11.39
CA ILE A 52 5.87 1.89 -11.92
C ILE A 52 5.54 1.71 -13.40
N LEU A 53 4.28 1.86 -13.78
CA LEU A 53 3.76 1.49 -15.09
C LEU A 53 3.07 2.65 -15.80
N GLY A 54 3.03 2.55 -17.11
CA GLY A 54 2.36 3.49 -17.97
C GLY A 54 3.12 4.80 -18.20
N GLN A 55 2.49 5.73 -18.90
CA GLN A 55 3.00 7.07 -19.20
C GLN A 55 1.84 8.06 -19.23
N GLY A 56 2.05 9.26 -18.71
CA GLY A 56 1.03 10.30 -18.66
C GLY A 56 1.25 11.26 -17.51
N ALA A 57 0.45 12.32 -17.51
CA ALA A 57 0.55 13.41 -16.54
C ALA A 57 -0.17 13.10 -15.22
N THR A 58 -1.14 12.19 -15.23
CA THR A 58 -1.90 11.80 -14.03
C THR A 58 -1.29 10.56 -13.41
N LYS A 59 -1.10 10.58 -12.09
CA LYS A 59 -0.60 9.47 -11.31
C LYS A 59 -1.62 9.03 -10.28
N PHE A 60 -1.79 7.70 -10.15
CA PHE A 60 -2.57 7.07 -9.09
C PHE A 60 -1.94 5.76 -8.63
N PHE A 61 -2.42 5.19 -7.53
CA PHE A 61 -1.95 3.90 -7.01
C PHE A 61 -2.98 2.82 -7.29
N PHE A 62 -2.47 1.65 -7.67
CA PHE A 62 -3.29 0.46 -7.90
C PHE A 62 -2.80 -0.68 -7.02
N SER A 63 -3.65 -1.16 -6.12
CA SER A 63 -3.34 -2.25 -5.20
C SER A 63 -4.10 -3.52 -5.60
N VAL A 64 -3.42 -4.64 -5.54
CA VAL A 64 -3.96 -5.98 -5.79
C VAL A 64 -3.77 -6.82 -4.56
N ILE A 65 -4.87 -7.29 -3.95
CA ILE A 65 -4.85 -8.14 -2.75
C ILE A 65 -5.35 -9.53 -3.13
N GLU A 66 -4.44 -10.50 -3.10
CA GLU A 66 -4.69 -11.89 -3.45
C GLU A 66 -5.48 -12.63 -2.34
N ALA A 67 -5.96 -13.85 -2.63
CA ALA A 67 -6.76 -14.65 -1.70
C ALA A 67 -6.01 -15.06 -0.41
N ASP A 68 -4.69 -15.10 -0.45
CA ASP A 68 -3.81 -15.37 0.69
C ASP A 68 -3.46 -14.11 1.50
N GLY A 69 -3.96 -12.93 1.07
CA GLY A 69 -3.71 -11.63 1.67
C GLY A 69 -2.43 -10.95 1.20
N LYS A 70 -1.71 -11.53 0.24
CA LYS A 70 -0.54 -10.87 -0.37
C LYS A 70 -0.99 -9.64 -1.15
N GLU A 71 -0.36 -8.51 -0.88
CA GLU A 71 -0.62 -7.24 -1.54
C GLU A 71 0.53 -6.88 -2.50
N THR A 72 0.16 -6.44 -3.70
CA THR A 72 1.07 -5.86 -4.68
C THR A 72 0.57 -4.48 -5.06
N VAL A 73 1.42 -3.46 -4.93
CA VAL A 73 1.08 -2.06 -5.23
C VAL A 73 1.82 -1.59 -6.47
N PHE A 74 1.11 -0.93 -7.36
CA PHE A 74 1.61 -0.29 -8.57
C PHE A 74 1.42 1.22 -8.49
N GLU A 75 2.37 1.97 -9.02
CA GLU A 75 2.22 3.38 -9.37
C GLU A 75 1.90 3.48 -10.86
N ILE A 76 0.73 4.01 -11.19
CA ILE A 76 0.24 4.08 -12.57
C ILE A 76 0.30 5.52 -13.07
N HIS A 77 0.94 5.71 -14.22
CA HIS A 77 0.95 6.97 -14.94
C HIS A 77 0.08 6.86 -16.20
N THR A 78 -0.82 7.81 -16.40
CA THR A 78 -1.77 7.77 -17.52
C THR A 78 -2.30 9.15 -17.92
N ASP A 79 -2.77 9.27 -19.15
CA ASP A 79 -3.61 10.38 -19.61
C ASP A 79 -5.09 9.99 -19.75
N LYS A 80 -5.44 8.74 -19.42
CA LYS A 80 -6.83 8.29 -19.34
C LYS A 80 -7.57 9.00 -18.20
N LYS A 81 -8.88 9.02 -18.29
CA LYS A 81 -9.75 9.61 -17.27
C LYS A 81 -10.46 8.57 -16.42
N ILE A 82 -10.60 7.35 -16.94
CA ILE A 82 -11.31 6.25 -16.29
C ILE A 82 -10.31 5.18 -15.83
N VAL A 83 -10.48 4.71 -14.60
CA VAL A 83 -9.58 3.72 -13.99
C VAL A 83 -9.52 2.45 -14.83
N GLY A 84 -10.68 1.93 -15.26
CA GLY A 84 -10.76 0.73 -16.08
C GLY A 84 -10.00 0.84 -17.39
N GLU A 85 -10.10 1.99 -18.09
CA GLU A 85 -9.37 2.22 -19.33
C GLU A 85 -7.84 2.16 -19.13
N ALA A 86 -7.34 2.79 -18.07
CA ALA A 86 -5.92 2.80 -17.75
C ALA A 86 -5.40 1.41 -17.41
N LEU A 87 -6.14 0.65 -16.59
CA LEU A 87 -5.74 -0.68 -16.18
C LEU A 87 -5.84 -1.73 -17.30
N LEU A 88 -6.86 -1.60 -18.19
CA LEU A 88 -6.99 -2.44 -19.39
C LEU A 88 -5.84 -2.20 -20.38
N GLU A 89 -5.46 -0.94 -20.64
CA GLU A 89 -4.34 -0.59 -21.51
C GLU A 89 -3.02 -1.22 -21.06
N LEU A 90 -2.81 -1.30 -19.75
CA LEU A 90 -1.62 -1.91 -19.15
C LEU A 90 -1.75 -3.43 -18.96
N ASN A 91 -2.85 -4.05 -19.39
CA ASN A 91 -3.16 -5.45 -19.18
C ASN A 91 -3.12 -5.88 -17.70
N LEU A 92 -3.38 -4.95 -16.79
CA LEU A 92 -3.47 -5.22 -15.36
C LEU A 92 -4.81 -5.83 -14.96
N ILE A 93 -5.86 -5.58 -15.74
CA ILE A 93 -7.17 -6.22 -15.57
C ILE A 93 -7.67 -6.79 -16.88
N ALA A 94 -8.50 -7.82 -16.79
CA ALA A 94 -9.28 -8.36 -17.90
C ALA A 94 -10.61 -8.93 -17.38
N GLY A 95 -11.62 -8.95 -18.24
CA GLY A 95 -12.95 -9.41 -17.87
C GLY A 95 -13.90 -9.44 -19.05
N GLU A 96 -15.18 -9.59 -18.76
CA GLU A 96 -16.26 -9.65 -19.73
C GLU A 96 -17.19 -8.46 -19.57
N GLN A 97 -17.64 -7.89 -20.69
CA GLN A 97 -18.63 -6.82 -20.66
C GLN A 97 -20.00 -7.41 -20.31
N GLY A 98 -20.57 -6.96 -19.20
CA GLY A 98 -21.90 -7.35 -18.77
C GLY A 98 -22.91 -6.19 -18.85
N ASP A 99 -24.14 -6.44 -18.44
CA ASP A 99 -25.25 -5.46 -18.46
C ASP A 99 -25.00 -4.28 -17.50
N TYR A 100 -24.13 -4.47 -16.49
CA TYR A 100 -23.80 -3.48 -15.47
C TYR A 100 -22.37 -2.94 -15.56
N GLY A 101 -21.69 -3.17 -16.69
CA GLY A 101 -20.32 -2.77 -16.93
C GLY A 101 -19.33 -3.91 -16.98
N LEU A 102 -18.04 -3.61 -16.87
CA LEU A 102 -16.97 -4.61 -16.94
C LEU A 102 -16.97 -5.54 -15.71
N TYR A 103 -17.28 -6.80 -15.90
CA TYR A 103 -17.08 -7.85 -14.91
C TYR A 103 -15.64 -8.33 -14.95
N VAL A 104 -14.83 -7.88 -14.00
CA VAL A 104 -13.40 -8.20 -13.93
C VAL A 104 -13.19 -9.62 -13.40
N LYS A 105 -12.53 -10.47 -14.19
CA LYS A 105 -12.20 -11.87 -13.85
C LYS A 105 -10.70 -12.06 -13.60
N THR A 106 -9.86 -11.25 -14.22
CA THR A 106 -8.40 -11.36 -14.10
C THR A 106 -7.82 -10.03 -13.63
N VAL A 107 -6.97 -10.07 -12.61
CA VAL A 107 -6.23 -8.93 -12.10
C VAL A 107 -4.78 -9.34 -11.91
N ASN A 108 -3.84 -8.56 -12.46
CA ASN A 108 -2.40 -8.82 -12.40
C ASN A 108 -2.04 -10.27 -12.81
N GLY A 109 -2.72 -10.79 -13.85
CA GLY A 109 -2.52 -12.15 -14.37
C GLY A 109 -3.18 -13.26 -13.54
N ILE A 110 -3.84 -12.93 -12.42
CA ILE A 110 -4.53 -13.91 -11.56
C ILE A 110 -6.00 -13.92 -11.93
N THR A 111 -6.50 -15.07 -12.35
CA THR A 111 -7.92 -15.26 -12.70
C THR A 111 -8.68 -15.86 -11.54
N VAL A 112 -9.83 -15.28 -11.22
CA VAL A 112 -10.78 -15.74 -10.21
C VAL A 112 -12.16 -15.86 -10.86
N ASP A 113 -12.84 -16.97 -10.65
CA ASP A 113 -14.13 -17.29 -11.27
C ASP A 113 -15.13 -17.69 -10.18
N PHE A 114 -16.18 -16.89 -10.01
CA PHE A 114 -17.17 -17.10 -8.94
C PHE A 114 -17.84 -18.47 -9.03
N ASP A 115 -18.15 -18.94 -10.23
CA ASP A 115 -18.83 -20.22 -10.44
C ASP A 115 -17.96 -21.43 -10.09
N LYS A 116 -16.63 -21.28 -10.17
CA LYS A 116 -15.66 -22.35 -9.87
C LYS A 116 -15.07 -22.25 -8.49
N ASP A 117 -14.73 -21.02 -8.08
CA ASP A 117 -13.90 -20.74 -6.91
C ASP A 117 -14.74 -20.22 -5.73
N GLY A 118 -16.00 -19.81 -5.99
CA GLY A 118 -16.84 -19.11 -5.04
C GLY A 118 -16.29 -17.76 -4.62
N LYS A 119 -15.37 -17.20 -5.42
CA LYS A 119 -14.63 -15.96 -5.15
C LYS A 119 -14.72 -15.01 -6.33
N TYR A 120 -14.53 -13.72 -6.08
CA TYR A 120 -14.54 -12.69 -7.12
C TYR A 120 -13.55 -11.56 -6.77
N TRP A 121 -13.26 -10.71 -7.76
CA TRP A 121 -12.48 -9.51 -7.55
C TRP A 121 -13.38 -8.36 -7.11
N ALA A 122 -13.34 -8.02 -5.83
CA ALA A 122 -14.02 -6.86 -5.25
C ALA A 122 -13.23 -5.59 -5.53
N PHE A 123 -13.91 -4.52 -5.97
CA PHE A 123 -13.29 -3.23 -6.29
C PHE A 123 -13.49 -2.22 -5.16
N TYR A 124 -12.42 -1.51 -4.81
CA TYR A 124 -12.39 -0.51 -3.75
C TYR A 124 -11.76 0.79 -4.23
N VAL A 125 -12.25 1.91 -3.73
CA VAL A 125 -11.74 3.26 -3.96
C VAL A 125 -11.40 3.90 -2.62
N GLY A 126 -10.12 4.25 -2.42
CA GLY A 126 -9.68 4.84 -1.15
C GLY A 126 -9.92 3.97 0.09
N GLY A 127 -9.98 2.64 -0.10
CA GLY A 127 -10.22 1.67 0.97
C GLY A 127 -11.70 1.36 1.25
N GLU A 128 -12.63 2.03 0.55
CA GLU A 128 -14.07 1.77 0.65
C GLU A 128 -14.56 0.94 -0.55
N TYR A 129 -15.51 0.04 -0.32
CA TYR A 129 -16.13 -0.75 -1.40
C TYR A 129 -16.76 0.19 -2.44
N ALA A 130 -16.38 0.04 -3.70
CA ALA A 130 -16.81 0.94 -4.76
C ALA A 130 -18.33 0.80 -5.05
N MET A 131 -18.99 1.93 -5.23
CA MET A 131 -20.40 1.98 -5.58
C MET A 131 -20.65 1.93 -7.09
N SER A 132 -19.56 1.99 -7.90
CA SER A 132 -19.58 1.93 -9.36
C SER A 132 -18.51 1.00 -9.88
N GLY A 133 -18.70 0.49 -11.09
CA GLY A 133 -17.70 -0.36 -11.76
C GLY A 133 -16.42 0.40 -12.09
N VAL A 134 -15.33 -0.33 -12.27
CA VAL A 134 -14.02 0.22 -12.61
C VAL A 134 -14.03 0.98 -13.95
N ASP A 135 -14.89 0.57 -14.88
CA ASP A 135 -15.09 1.16 -16.21
C ASP A 135 -15.90 2.46 -16.20
N SER A 136 -16.49 2.83 -15.06
CA SER A 136 -17.20 4.09 -14.86
C SER A 136 -16.60 4.95 -13.73
N THR A 137 -15.51 4.50 -13.12
CA THR A 137 -14.84 5.23 -12.05
C THR A 137 -13.79 6.18 -12.61
N GLU A 138 -13.94 7.49 -12.33
CA GLU A 138 -12.98 8.51 -12.75
C GLU A 138 -11.68 8.43 -11.93
N ILE A 139 -10.56 8.73 -12.60
CA ILE A 139 -9.26 8.80 -11.95
C ILE A 139 -9.13 10.10 -11.17
N THR A 140 -8.84 9.98 -9.88
CA THR A 140 -8.39 11.08 -9.02
C THR A 140 -6.89 10.94 -8.77
N ALA A 141 -6.12 11.97 -9.08
CA ALA A 141 -4.67 11.96 -8.90
C ALA A 141 -4.30 11.67 -7.44
N GLY A 142 -3.34 10.76 -7.24
CA GLY A 142 -2.86 10.34 -5.92
C GLY A 142 -3.78 9.40 -5.15
N SER A 143 -4.96 9.06 -5.67
CA SER A 143 -5.87 8.10 -5.04
C SER A 143 -5.38 6.66 -5.20
N THR A 144 -5.85 5.77 -4.33
CA THR A 144 -5.61 4.33 -4.41
C THR A 144 -6.88 3.62 -4.84
N TYR A 145 -6.74 2.77 -5.84
CA TYR A 145 -7.78 1.84 -6.33
C TYR A 145 -7.31 0.43 -6.06
N THR A 146 -8.18 -0.40 -5.49
CA THR A 146 -7.79 -1.74 -5.06
C THR A 146 -8.72 -2.79 -5.64
N PHE A 147 -8.16 -3.86 -6.19
CA PHE A 147 -8.87 -5.11 -6.39
C PHE A 147 -8.44 -6.12 -5.32
N LYS A 148 -9.41 -6.73 -4.66
CA LYS A 148 -9.21 -7.71 -3.61
C LYS A 148 -10.04 -8.95 -3.89
N VAL A 149 -9.46 -10.14 -3.71
CA VAL A 149 -10.21 -11.40 -3.80
C VAL A 149 -11.09 -11.58 -2.57
N GLU A 150 -12.39 -11.78 -2.78
CA GLU A 150 -13.38 -12.06 -1.74
C GLU A 150 -14.24 -13.30 -2.05
#